data_af3799cc6d557d83a5725fea39c8a7d3
#
_entry.id   af3799cc6d557d83a5725fea39c8a7d3
#
_cell.length_a   1.000
_cell.length_b   1.000
_cell.length_c   1.000
_cell.angle_alpha   90.00
_cell.angle_beta   90.00
_cell.angle_gamma   90.00
#
_symmetry.space_group_name_H-M   'P 1'
#
loop_
_entity.id
_entity.type
_entity.pdbx_description
1 polymer ?
#
loop_
_entity_poly.entity_id
_entity_poly.type
_entity_poly.pdbx_seq_one_letter_code
_entity_poly.pdbx_strand_id
1 'polypeptide(L)'
;MSAAASAHSGEAIDSQPSAPPAAAENSSNTIEQTQPVINGRDIELDLPSSAADGLIQKPFARPLDSCKPTPLAELTLDQQEKYNSVLQAVSAWTTVPTTSAKNAPTEPITDNERMFLTRECLLRYLRATKWNVSEAIARLERTLTWRREYGVEKLTADFISVENETGKQVLLGYDIHARPCLYLLPSNQNTEKSDRQIQHLVFMLERLIDMMGPDQETLALLVNYNETKSGQNASVGQAKQTLNFLQNHYPERMGRALIINMPFMIMGFFKLITPFIDPLTRQKLKFNEDLCQHVPAAQLMKSMGGEVEFRYDHAIYWPTLNQIADQRRAAYRERWIQGGKRIGEYENYLKTGASPSLSQREASNGAPAE
;
A
#
# COMPACT_ATOMS: atom_id res chain seq x y z
N MET A 1 -70.99 -4.54 -1.65
CA MET A 1 -71.54 -5.91 -1.59
C MET A 1 -70.38 -6.79 -1.19
N SER A 2 -70.23 -6.98 0.04
CA SER A 2 -70.70 -8.07 0.91
C SER A 2 -69.92 -9.34 0.70
N ALA A 3 -69.07 -9.63 1.60
CA ALA A 3 -69.06 -10.63 2.66
C ALA A 3 -68.58 -12.01 2.11
N ALA A 4 -67.86 -12.87 2.78
CA ALA A 4 -67.82 -13.15 4.22
C ALA A 4 -66.55 -13.94 4.57
N ALA A 5 -66.23 -13.87 5.83
CA ALA A 5 -65.21 -14.61 6.55
C ALA A 5 -65.51 -16.12 6.63
N SER A 6 -64.46 -16.93 6.78
CA SER A 6 -64.57 -18.18 7.55
C SER A 6 -63.22 -18.43 8.27
N ALA A 7 -63.34 -18.45 9.58
CA ALA A 7 -62.29 -18.88 10.50
C ALA A 7 -62.29 -20.40 10.61
N HIS A 8 -61.11 -21.01 10.70
CA HIS A 8 -60.95 -22.30 11.37
C HIS A 8 -59.71 -22.29 12.28
N SER A 9 -60.01 -22.54 13.53
CA SER A 9 -59.12 -22.81 14.65
C SER A 9 -58.47 -24.17 14.52
N GLY A 10 -57.24 -24.30 15.01
CA GLY A 10 -56.55 -25.58 15.13
C GLY A 10 -55.14 -25.46 15.70
N GLU A 11 -55.08 -25.60 17.01
CA GLU A 11 -54.06 -26.24 17.82
C GLU A 11 -52.57 -25.87 17.70
N ALA A 12 -52.12 -25.29 18.78
CA ALA A 12 -50.69 -25.18 19.17
C ALA A 12 -50.17 -26.58 19.55
N ILE A 13 -49.04 -26.97 18.93
CA ILE A 13 -48.19 -28.04 19.45
C ILE A 13 -46.88 -27.41 19.89
N ASP A 14 -46.72 -27.43 21.21
CA ASP A 14 -45.53 -27.11 21.98
C ASP A 14 -44.48 -28.19 21.67
N SER A 15 -43.32 -27.81 21.14
CA SER A 15 -42.16 -28.67 21.06
C SER A 15 -40.89 -27.91 21.42
N GLN A 16 -40.46 -28.12 22.66
CA GLN A 16 -39.14 -27.75 23.17
C GLN A 16 -38.03 -28.30 22.28
N PRO A 17 -36.95 -27.54 22.10
CA PRO A 17 -35.74 -28.06 21.44
C PRO A 17 -34.93 -28.93 22.42
N SER A 18 -34.69 -30.16 22.06
CA SER A 18 -33.81 -31.13 22.72
C SER A 18 -32.35 -30.65 22.66
N ALA A 19 -31.66 -30.75 23.81
CA ALA A 19 -30.25 -30.50 23.98
C ALA A 19 -29.40 -31.48 23.11
N PRO A 20 -28.22 -31.02 22.59
CA PRO A 20 -27.30 -31.90 21.89
C PRO A 20 -26.54 -32.82 22.85
N PRO A 21 -26.14 -34.03 22.43
CA PRO A 21 -25.43 -35.01 23.28
C PRO A 21 -24.00 -34.56 23.59
N ALA A 22 -23.52 -35.00 24.74
CA ALA A 22 -22.22 -34.74 25.30
C ALA A 22 -21.07 -35.12 24.34
N ALA A 23 -20.09 -34.22 24.29
CA ALA A 23 -18.84 -34.41 23.55
C ALA A 23 -18.03 -35.55 24.12
N ALA A 24 -17.62 -36.45 23.22
CA ALA A 24 -16.56 -37.42 23.49
C ALA A 24 -15.21 -36.67 23.53
N GLU A 25 -14.46 -36.89 24.58
CA GLU A 25 -13.05 -36.51 24.73
C GLU A 25 -12.23 -37.07 23.57
N ASN A 26 -11.67 -36.22 22.75
CA ASN A 26 -10.65 -36.59 21.79
C ASN A 26 -9.37 -35.80 22.07
N SER A 27 -8.34 -36.57 22.32
CA SER A 27 -6.97 -36.20 22.62
C SER A 27 -6.48 -34.99 21.81
N SER A 28 -6.05 -33.98 22.51
CA SER A 28 -5.30 -32.82 22.01
C SER A 28 -3.97 -33.28 21.39
N ASN A 29 -3.92 -33.45 20.09
CA ASN A 29 -2.68 -33.31 19.33
C ASN A 29 -2.47 -31.80 19.06
N THR A 30 -1.73 -31.18 19.95
CA THR A 30 -1.14 -29.87 19.74
C THR A 30 -0.14 -29.98 18.59
N ILE A 31 -0.56 -29.66 17.38
CA ILE A 31 0.39 -29.37 16.29
C ILE A 31 1.05 -28.05 16.70
N GLU A 32 2.20 -28.12 17.32
CA GLU A 32 3.14 -27.02 17.38
C GLU A 32 3.40 -26.57 15.94
N GLN A 33 2.78 -25.47 15.53
CA GLN A 33 3.22 -24.71 14.37
C GLN A 33 4.60 -24.15 14.72
N THR A 34 5.64 -24.92 14.47
CA THR A 34 7.00 -24.43 14.36
C THR A 34 7.02 -23.42 13.22
N GLN A 35 6.87 -22.14 13.56
CA GLN A 35 7.25 -21.07 12.65
C GLN A 35 8.72 -21.29 12.30
N PRO A 36 9.10 -21.34 11.02
CA PRO A 36 10.49 -21.45 10.64
C PRO A 36 11.22 -20.23 11.23
N VAL A 37 12.20 -20.49 12.08
CA VAL A 37 13.18 -19.49 12.51
C VAL A 37 13.96 -19.12 11.26
N ILE A 38 13.58 -18.02 10.62
CA ILE A 38 14.26 -17.45 9.47
C ILE A 38 15.51 -16.77 10.03
N ASN A 39 16.61 -17.49 10.12
CA ASN A 39 17.93 -16.88 10.21
C ASN A 39 18.07 -15.97 8.98
N GLY A 40 18.32 -14.66 9.19
CA GLY A 40 18.30 -13.57 8.19
C GLY A 40 19.23 -13.78 6.98
N ARG A 41 18.98 -14.83 6.23
CA ARG A 41 19.42 -14.97 4.83
C ARG A 41 18.19 -14.67 3.99
N ASP A 42 18.29 -13.58 3.23
CA ASP A 42 17.38 -13.36 2.11
C ASP A 42 17.30 -14.68 1.33
N ILE A 43 16.13 -15.32 1.29
CA ILE A 43 15.91 -16.41 0.36
C ILE A 43 16.06 -15.74 -1.00
N GLU A 44 17.16 -16.00 -1.67
CA GLU A 44 17.46 -15.49 -2.98
C GLU A 44 16.42 -16.06 -3.94
N LEU A 45 15.32 -15.30 -4.08
CA LEU A 45 14.33 -15.59 -5.11
C LEU A 45 15.04 -15.31 -6.44
N ASP A 46 15.03 -16.30 -7.33
CA ASP A 46 15.48 -16.15 -8.71
C ASP A 46 14.54 -15.16 -9.43
N LEU A 47 14.84 -13.87 -9.26
CA LEU A 47 14.06 -12.76 -9.79
C LEU A 47 14.77 -12.11 -10.97
N PRO A 48 14.04 -11.79 -12.04
CA PRO A 48 14.60 -11.05 -13.15
C PRO A 48 14.97 -9.62 -12.74
N SER A 49 15.86 -9.01 -13.49
CA SER A 49 16.31 -7.63 -13.27
C SER A 49 16.07 -6.71 -14.48
N SER A 50 15.91 -7.28 -15.67
CA SER A 50 15.70 -6.55 -16.91
C SER A 50 15.11 -7.41 -18.02
N ALA A 51 14.82 -6.78 -19.18
CA ALA A 51 14.40 -7.47 -20.40
C ALA A 51 15.41 -8.51 -20.91
N ALA A 52 16.70 -8.40 -20.53
CA ALA A 52 17.72 -9.35 -20.90
C ALA A 52 17.50 -10.76 -20.35
N ASP A 53 16.68 -10.90 -19.29
CA ASP A 53 16.33 -12.18 -18.69
C ASP A 53 15.26 -12.96 -19.50
N GLY A 54 14.84 -12.45 -20.66
CA GLY A 54 13.93 -13.10 -21.60
C GLY A 54 12.46 -12.87 -21.30
N LEU A 55 11.63 -13.93 -21.30
CA LEU A 55 10.22 -13.83 -20.97
C LEU A 55 10.02 -13.59 -19.47
N ILE A 56 9.45 -12.45 -19.13
CA ILE A 56 9.24 -12.02 -17.75
C ILE A 56 7.83 -12.40 -17.29
N GLN A 57 7.74 -13.10 -16.14
CA GLN A 57 6.49 -13.48 -15.47
C GLN A 57 6.49 -13.17 -13.98
N LYS A 58 7.57 -12.57 -13.46
CA LYS A 58 7.77 -12.21 -12.06
C LYS A 58 8.09 -10.72 -11.92
N PRO A 59 7.88 -10.09 -10.77
CA PRO A 59 8.38 -8.74 -10.50
C PRO A 59 9.90 -8.67 -10.65
N PHE A 60 10.43 -7.51 -11.01
CA PHE A 60 11.88 -7.30 -11.00
C PHE A 60 12.41 -7.15 -9.57
N ALA A 61 13.60 -7.69 -9.34
CA ALA A 61 14.25 -7.67 -8.03
C ALA A 61 14.56 -6.25 -7.53
N ARG A 62 15.05 -5.38 -8.43
CA ARG A 62 15.57 -4.05 -8.10
C ARG A 62 15.60 -3.13 -9.33
N PRO A 63 15.75 -1.80 -9.13
CA PRO A 63 16.02 -0.89 -10.23
C PRO A 63 17.37 -1.21 -10.90
N LEU A 64 17.56 -0.75 -12.14
CA LEU A 64 18.87 -0.76 -12.79
C LEU A 64 19.85 0.13 -12.01
N ASP A 65 21.12 -0.19 -12.06
CA ASP A 65 22.16 0.56 -11.33
C ASP A 65 22.29 2.03 -11.80
N SER A 66 21.84 2.34 -13.01
CA SER A 66 21.73 3.71 -13.54
C SER A 66 20.59 4.51 -12.93
N CYS A 67 19.59 3.86 -12.34
CA CYS A 67 18.42 4.52 -11.74
C CYS A 67 18.69 4.82 -10.27
N LYS A 68 18.56 6.09 -9.89
CA LYS A 68 18.83 6.52 -8.52
C LYS A 68 17.65 7.34 -7.98
N PRO A 69 17.29 7.16 -6.69
CA PRO A 69 16.33 8.05 -6.05
C PRO A 69 16.78 9.51 -6.16
N THR A 70 15.81 10.42 -6.28
CA THR A 70 16.09 11.84 -6.17
C THR A 70 16.49 12.16 -4.73
N PRO A 71 17.67 12.76 -4.49
CA PRO A 71 18.07 13.12 -3.14
C PRO A 71 17.04 14.03 -2.48
N LEU A 72 16.72 13.76 -1.24
CA LEU A 72 15.90 14.66 -0.42
C LEU A 72 16.76 15.83 0.06
N ALA A 73 16.18 17.02 0.08
CA ALA A 73 16.83 18.18 0.66
C ALA A 73 17.02 17.98 2.17
N GLU A 74 18.12 18.48 2.69
CA GLU A 74 18.33 18.55 4.14
C GLU A 74 17.28 19.45 4.80
N LEU A 75 16.92 19.11 6.02
CA LEU A 75 15.95 19.90 6.77
C LEU A 75 16.58 21.21 7.23
N THR A 76 15.87 22.31 7.08
CA THR A 76 16.23 23.56 7.78
C THR A 76 16.05 23.39 9.30
N LEU A 77 16.63 24.29 10.08
CA LEU A 77 16.45 24.29 11.55
C LEU A 77 14.97 24.36 11.94
N ASP A 78 14.18 25.24 11.32
CA ASP A 78 12.72 25.34 11.54
C ASP A 78 12.00 24.01 11.21
N GLN A 79 12.38 23.37 10.13
CA GLN A 79 11.80 22.08 9.74
C GLN A 79 12.17 20.96 10.71
N GLN A 80 13.40 20.97 11.22
CA GLN A 80 13.85 20.01 12.23
C GLN A 80 13.10 20.20 13.56
N GLU A 81 12.89 21.44 14.00
CA GLU A 81 12.09 21.74 15.21
C GLU A 81 10.64 21.29 15.06
N LYS A 82 10.02 21.52 13.88
CA LYS A 82 8.68 21.05 13.60
C LYS A 82 8.60 19.52 13.57
N TYR A 83 9.59 18.85 12.98
CA TYR A 83 9.68 17.38 13.02
C TYR A 83 9.77 16.87 14.46
N ASN A 84 10.65 17.46 15.28
CA ASN A 84 10.82 17.09 16.69
C ASN A 84 9.51 17.24 17.47
N SER A 85 8.75 18.32 17.20
CA SER A 85 7.44 18.58 17.82
C SER A 85 6.42 17.51 17.45
N VAL A 86 6.34 17.09 16.18
CA VAL A 86 5.48 16.00 15.74
C VAL A 86 5.92 14.69 16.37
N LEU A 87 7.23 14.38 16.32
CA LEU A 87 7.77 13.13 16.89
C LEU A 87 7.44 13.03 18.39
N GLN A 88 7.63 14.10 19.15
CA GLN A 88 7.29 14.13 20.57
C GLN A 88 5.81 13.84 20.81
N ALA A 89 4.93 14.49 20.05
CA ALA A 89 3.49 14.33 20.19
C ALA A 89 3.03 12.89 19.89
N VAL A 90 3.47 12.32 18.73
CA VAL A 90 3.05 10.97 18.32
C VAL A 90 3.70 9.87 19.18
N SER A 91 4.88 10.12 19.74
CA SER A 91 5.55 9.19 20.67
C SER A 91 4.82 9.06 22.00
N ALA A 92 4.05 10.07 22.38
CA ALA A 92 3.23 10.06 23.59
C ALA A 92 1.89 9.31 23.40
N TRP A 93 1.52 8.92 22.20
CA TRP A 93 0.26 8.22 21.96
C TRP A 93 0.27 6.83 22.58
N THR A 94 -0.71 6.56 23.43
CA THR A 94 -0.96 5.25 24.03
C THR A 94 -2.13 4.54 23.38
N THR A 95 -3.09 5.31 22.86
CA THR A 95 -4.31 4.81 22.19
C THR A 95 -4.59 5.58 20.92
N VAL A 96 -5.36 4.98 20.02
CA VAL A 96 -5.86 5.59 18.78
C VAL A 96 -7.34 5.25 18.61
N PRO A 97 -8.20 6.15 18.07
CA PRO A 97 -9.60 5.86 17.80
C PRO A 97 -9.79 4.63 16.91
N THR A 98 -10.83 3.84 17.16
CA THR A 98 -11.13 2.64 16.35
C THR A 98 -11.79 2.97 15.02
N THR A 99 -12.54 4.07 14.96
CA THR A 99 -13.25 4.56 13.76
C THR A 99 -13.22 6.08 13.71
N SER A 100 -13.59 6.64 12.55
CA SER A 100 -13.73 8.07 12.31
C SER A 100 -15.01 8.68 12.90
N ALA A 101 -15.87 7.89 13.54
CA ALA A 101 -17.09 8.36 14.17
C ALA A 101 -16.79 9.31 15.35
N LYS A 102 -17.69 10.29 15.55
CA LYS A 102 -17.57 11.19 16.71
C LYS A 102 -17.68 10.38 18.01
N ASN A 103 -16.73 10.58 18.92
CA ASN A 103 -16.63 9.85 20.19
C ASN A 103 -16.42 8.33 20.02
N ALA A 104 -15.75 7.90 18.95
CA ALA A 104 -15.36 6.51 18.80
C ALA A 104 -14.52 6.04 20.01
N PRO A 105 -14.66 4.77 20.42
CA PRO A 105 -13.78 4.20 21.43
C PRO A 105 -12.33 4.21 20.94
N THR A 106 -11.39 4.28 21.87
CA THR A 106 -9.96 4.18 21.57
C THR A 106 -9.43 2.83 22.03
N GLU A 107 -8.45 2.31 21.29
CA GLU A 107 -7.73 1.09 21.65
C GLU A 107 -6.22 1.37 21.70
N PRO A 108 -5.43 0.55 22.42
CA PRO A 108 -3.99 0.69 22.47
C PRO A 108 -3.37 0.74 21.07
N ILE A 109 -2.36 1.60 20.90
CA ILE A 109 -1.57 1.64 19.66
C ILE A 109 -0.77 0.35 19.51
N THR A 110 -0.90 -0.30 18.35
CA THR A 110 -0.23 -1.57 18.04
C THR A 110 1.22 -1.38 17.62
N ASP A 111 2.01 -2.46 17.65
CA ASP A 111 3.39 -2.46 17.13
C ASP A 111 3.43 -2.09 15.64
N ASN A 112 2.45 -2.55 14.83
CA ASN A 112 2.40 -2.21 13.40
C ASN A 112 2.14 -0.71 13.18
N GLU A 113 1.29 -0.09 14.00
CA GLU A 113 1.03 1.35 13.92
C GLU A 113 2.24 2.17 14.39
N ARG A 114 2.95 1.71 15.43
CA ARG A 114 4.23 2.33 15.86
C ARG A 114 5.29 2.23 14.75
N MET A 115 5.41 1.06 14.13
CA MET A 115 6.33 0.81 13.02
C MET A 115 5.99 1.63 11.77
N PHE A 116 4.70 1.94 11.52
CA PHE A 116 4.26 2.82 10.44
C PHE A 116 4.73 4.26 10.64
N LEU A 117 4.85 4.74 11.88
CA LEU A 117 5.24 6.11 12.23
C LEU A 117 6.77 6.29 12.16
N THR A 118 7.36 6.06 10.98
CA THR A 118 8.79 6.28 10.71
C THR A 118 9.12 7.77 10.59
N ARG A 119 10.41 8.11 10.65
CA ARG A 119 10.88 9.47 10.40
C ARG A 119 10.36 10.00 9.07
N GLU A 120 10.54 9.25 8.01
CA GLU A 120 10.12 9.64 6.67
C GLU A 120 8.58 9.73 6.57
N CYS A 121 7.84 8.89 7.28
CA CYS A 121 6.39 9.00 7.39
C CYS A 121 6.00 10.36 8.00
N LEU A 122 6.54 10.72 9.15
CA LEU A 122 6.25 12.00 9.81
C LEU A 122 6.59 13.19 8.90
N LEU A 123 7.72 13.12 8.20
CA LEU A 123 8.14 14.16 7.24
C LEU A 123 7.20 14.27 6.04
N ARG A 124 6.66 13.15 5.52
CA ARG A 124 5.65 13.19 4.44
C ARG A 124 4.39 13.95 4.89
N TYR A 125 3.92 13.70 6.11
CA TYR A 125 2.75 14.41 6.64
C TYR A 125 3.03 15.89 6.88
N LEU A 126 4.22 16.25 7.37
CA LEU A 126 4.64 17.65 7.50
C LEU A 126 4.70 18.35 6.13
N ARG A 127 5.31 17.74 5.12
CA ARG A 127 5.33 18.30 3.76
C ARG A 127 3.92 18.48 3.21
N ALA A 128 3.06 17.48 3.37
CA ALA A 128 1.68 17.50 2.88
C ALA A 128 0.79 18.54 3.58
N THR A 129 1.15 18.97 4.78
CA THR A 129 0.47 20.02 5.55
C THR A 129 1.24 21.35 5.52
N LYS A 130 2.19 21.50 4.58
CA LYS A 130 3.02 22.72 4.46
C LYS A 130 3.70 23.10 5.78
N TRP A 131 4.19 22.07 6.50
CA TRP A 131 4.88 22.20 7.77
C TRP A 131 4.01 22.77 8.92
N ASN A 132 2.70 22.59 8.85
CA ASN A 132 1.81 22.85 9.98
C ASN A 132 1.79 21.64 10.93
N VAL A 133 2.39 21.82 12.10
CA VAL A 133 2.56 20.75 13.11
C VAL A 133 1.24 20.18 13.59
N SER A 134 0.30 21.04 13.98
CA SER A 134 -1.01 20.60 14.51
C SER A 134 -1.81 19.82 13.46
N GLU A 135 -1.80 20.29 12.22
CA GLU A 135 -2.49 19.60 11.12
C GLU A 135 -1.81 18.27 10.75
N ALA A 136 -0.46 18.21 10.81
CA ALA A 136 0.27 16.97 10.57
C ALA A 136 -0.07 15.90 11.63
N ILE A 137 -0.10 16.27 12.91
CA ILE A 137 -0.47 15.38 14.02
C ILE A 137 -1.91 14.87 13.84
N ALA A 138 -2.86 15.78 13.63
CA ALA A 138 -4.27 15.42 13.43
C ALA A 138 -4.47 14.52 12.20
N ARG A 139 -3.71 14.73 11.13
CA ARG A 139 -3.79 13.91 9.92
C ARG A 139 -3.16 12.54 10.10
N LEU A 140 -2.09 12.41 10.87
CA LEU A 140 -1.51 11.12 11.26
C LEU A 140 -2.50 10.29 12.07
N GLU A 141 -3.16 10.89 13.08
CA GLU A 141 -4.19 10.21 13.86
C GLU A 141 -5.35 9.75 12.97
N ARG A 142 -5.89 10.64 12.12
CA ARG A 142 -6.93 10.27 11.15
C ARG A 142 -6.51 9.12 10.23
N THR A 143 -5.23 9.05 9.86
CA THR A 143 -4.74 7.95 9.02
C THR A 143 -4.65 6.64 9.78
N LEU A 144 -4.15 6.61 11.00
CA LEU A 144 -4.16 5.38 11.82
C LEU A 144 -5.59 4.90 12.07
N THR A 145 -6.49 5.82 12.42
CA THR A 145 -7.92 5.55 12.57
C THR A 145 -8.53 4.94 11.31
N TRP A 146 -8.27 5.57 10.14
CA TRP A 146 -8.74 5.05 8.86
C TRP A 146 -8.16 3.66 8.54
N ARG A 147 -6.87 3.43 8.82
CA ARG A 147 -6.25 2.10 8.59
C ARG A 147 -6.95 1.01 9.39
N ARG A 148 -7.35 1.30 10.63
CA ARG A 148 -8.15 0.40 11.48
C ARG A 148 -9.55 0.16 10.90
N GLU A 149 -10.28 1.24 10.66
CA GLU A 149 -11.67 1.21 10.19
C GLU A 149 -11.78 0.53 8.81
N TYR A 150 -10.88 0.86 7.89
CA TYR A 150 -10.82 0.27 6.56
C TYR A 150 -10.30 -1.18 6.58
N GLY A 151 -9.60 -1.56 7.63
CA GLY A 151 -9.02 -2.89 7.77
C GLY A 151 -7.82 -3.13 6.87
N VAL A 152 -6.95 -2.14 6.65
CA VAL A 152 -5.79 -2.25 5.74
C VAL A 152 -4.92 -3.48 6.05
N GLU A 153 -4.67 -3.76 7.34
CA GLU A 153 -3.87 -4.91 7.77
C GLU A 153 -4.62 -6.26 7.67
N LYS A 154 -5.92 -6.24 7.39
CA LYS A 154 -6.75 -7.44 7.18
C LYS A 154 -6.89 -7.80 5.70
N LEU A 155 -6.40 -6.97 4.80
CA LEU A 155 -6.39 -7.27 3.37
C LEU A 155 -5.32 -8.33 3.10
N THR A 156 -5.76 -9.56 2.85
CA THR A 156 -4.86 -10.67 2.54
C THR A 156 -4.70 -10.90 1.04
N ALA A 157 -3.59 -11.52 0.64
CA ALA A 157 -3.35 -11.90 -0.74
C ALA A 157 -4.46 -12.81 -1.29
N ASP A 158 -4.95 -13.77 -0.49
CA ASP A 158 -6.02 -14.69 -0.89
C ASP A 158 -7.35 -13.97 -1.12
N PHE A 159 -7.72 -13.04 -0.22
CA PHE A 159 -8.94 -12.26 -0.36
C PHE A 159 -8.95 -11.37 -1.60
N ILE A 160 -7.79 -10.83 -1.96
CA ILE A 160 -7.62 -9.92 -3.10
C ILE A 160 -7.34 -10.65 -4.40
N SER A 161 -6.85 -11.89 -4.37
CA SER A 161 -6.39 -12.69 -5.52
C SER A 161 -7.35 -12.63 -6.71
N VAL A 162 -8.65 -12.83 -6.49
CA VAL A 162 -9.68 -12.82 -7.54
C VAL A 162 -9.72 -11.51 -8.33
N GLU A 163 -9.39 -10.38 -7.69
CA GLU A 163 -9.32 -9.09 -8.38
C GLU A 163 -8.13 -9.02 -9.33
N ASN A 164 -7.05 -9.75 -9.09
CA ASN A 164 -5.85 -9.67 -9.90
C ASN A 164 -5.61 -10.89 -10.81
N GLU A 165 -6.57 -11.79 -10.97
CA GLU A 165 -6.44 -13.00 -11.81
C GLU A 165 -6.01 -12.71 -13.25
N THR A 166 -6.41 -11.57 -13.79
CA THR A 166 -6.10 -11.13 -15.15
C THR A 166 -4.91 -10.17 -15.24
N GLY A 167 -4.26 -9.85 -14.11
CA GLY A 167 -3.16 -8.90 -14.10
C GLY A 167 -3.59 -7.45 -14.39
N LYS A 168 -4.78 -7.04 -13.93
CA LYS A 168 -5.23 -5.65 -14.12
C LYS A 168 -4.42 -4.61 -13.34
N GLN A 169 -3.71 -5.04 -12.30
CA GLN A 169 -2.68 -4.27 -11.62
C GLN A 169 -1.40 -5.09 -11.52
N VAL A 170 -0.29 -4.52 -11.97
CA VAL A 170 1.01 -5.22 -12.01
C VAL A 170 2.10 -4.31 -11.46
N LEU A 171 2.86 -4.80 -10.50
CA LEU A 171 4.13 -4.20 -10.06
C LEU A 171 5.26 -4.77 -10.90
N LEU A 172 5.87 -3.96 -11.77
CA LEU A 172 6.95 -4.41 -12.62
C LEU A 172 7.88 -3.24 -12.96
N GLY A 173 9.17 -3.44 -12.73
CA GLY A 173 10.20 -2.45 -13.08
C GLY A 173 10.20 -1.21 -12.19
N TYR A 174 11.14 -0.35 -12.53
CA TYR A 174 11.41 0.90 -11.82
C TYR A 174 11.67 2.02 -12.81
N ASP A 175 11.28 3.23 -12.47
CA ASP A 175 11.54 4.41 -13.29
C ASP A 175 13.00 4.90 -13.14
N ILE A 176 13.38 5.93 -13.92
CA ILE A 176 14.73 6.52 -13.88
C ILE A 176 15.15 7.09 -12.52
N HIS A 177 14.17 7.31 -11.62
CA HIS A 177 14.40 7.72 -10.24
C HIS A 177 14.27 6.57 -9.24
N ALA A 178 14.39 5.32 -9.69
CA ALA A 178 14.25 4.11 -8.88
C ALA A 178 12.90 3.98 -8.17
N ARG A 179 11.83 4.60 -8.70
CA ARG A 179 10.47 4.43 -8.20
C ARG A 179 9.90 3.11 -8.70
N PRO A 180 9.37 2.25 -7.84
CA PRO A 180 8.66 1.06 -8.34
C PRO A 180 7.45 1.48 -9.17
N CYS A 181 7.24 0.79 -10.29
CA CYS A 181 6.18 1.07 -11.25
C CYS A 181 4.95 0.20 -10.97
N LEU A 182 3.79 0.84 -10.77
CA LEU A 182 2.48 0.17 -10.73
C LEU A 182 1.76 0.40 -12.05
N TYR A 183 1.54 -0.67 -12.79
CA TYR A 183 0.74 -0.65 -14.01
C TYR A 183 -0.73 -0.83 -13.67
N LEU A 184 -1.58 0.02 -14.23
CA LEU A 184 -3.03 -0.13 -14.24
C LEU A 184 -3.48 -0.40 -15.66
N LEU A 185 -4.08 -1.56 -15.88
CA LEU A 185 -4.53 -2.06 -17.18
C LEU A 185 -6.05 -2.27 -17.16
N PRO A 186 -6.87 -1.22 -17.37
CA PRO A 186 -8.31 -1.33 -17.27
C PRO A 186 -8.93 -2.35 -18.25
N SER A 187 -8.28 -2.60 -19.40
CA SER A 187 -8.71 -3.65 -20.36
C SER A 187 -8.78 -5.05 -19.75
N ASN A 188 -7.97 -5.29 -18.68
CA ASN A 188 -7.94 -6.57 -17.97
C ASN A 188 -8.95 -6.65 -16.83
N GLN A 189 -9.91 -5.70 -16.73
CA GLN A 189 -10.95 -5.74 -15.70
C GLN A 189 -11.81 -7.02 -15.85
N ASN A 190 -11.85 -7.83 -14.77
CA ASN A 190 -12.43 -9.17 -14.75
C ASN A 190 -13.57 -9.37 -13.75
N THR A 191 -13.78 -8.41 -12.85
CA THR A 191 -14.76 -8.52 -11.76
C THR A 191 -15.85 -7.46 -11.90
N GLU A 192 -16.99 -7.68 -11.26
CA GLU A 192 -18.03 -6.66 -11.13
C GLU A 192 -17.59 -5.53 -10.20
N LYS A 193 -18.22 -4.35 -10.37
CA LYS A 193 -17.91 -3.18 -9.54
C LYS A 193 -18.27 -3.43 -8.08
N SER A 194 -17.27 -3.37 -7.21
CA SER A 194 -17.42 -3.61 -5.78
C SER A 194 -16.34 -2.83 -4.99
N ASP A 195 -16.50 -2.78 -3.68
CA ASP A 195 -15.49 -2.18 -2.79
C ASP A 195 -14.16 -2.93 -2.85
N ARG A 196 -14.17 -4.24 -3.20
CA ARG A 196 -12.95 -5.04 -3.34
C ARG A 196 -12.02 -4.49 -4.42
N GLN A 197 -12.53 -3.83 -5.46
CA GLN A 197 -11.67 -3.16 -6.45
C GLN A 197 -10.84 -2.03 -5.84
N ILE A 198 -11.41 -1.27 -4.91
CA ILE A 198 -10.67 -0.22 -4.20
C ILE A 198 -9.75 -0.84 -3.14
N GLN A 199 -10.19 -1.91 -2.47
CA GLN A 199 -9.35 -2.69 -1.56
C GLN A 199 -8.15 -3.29 -2.29
N HIS A 200 -8.32 -3.76 -3.53
CA HIS A 200 -7.24 -4.23 -4.39
C HIS A 200 -6.20 -3.12 -4.65
N LEU A 201 -6.65 -1.90 -4.98
CA LEU A 201 -5.72 -0.78 -5.14
C LEU A 201 -4.94 -0.48 -3.85
N VAL A 202 -5.62 -0.44 -2.71
CA VAL A 202 -4.98 -0.22 -1.40
C VAL A 202 -3.97 -1.34 -1.10
N PHE A 203 -4.34 -2.59 -1.32
CA PHE A 203 -3.44 -3.73 -1.16
C PHE A 203 -2.19 -3.62 -2.04
N MET A 204 -2.36 -3.30 -3.33
CA MET A 204 -1.23 -3.14 -4.25
C MET A 204 -0.33 -1.95 -3.90
N LEU A 205 -0.89 -0.87 -3.33
CA LEU A 205 -0.09 0.25 -2.80
C LEU A 205 0.75 -0.18 -1.58
N GLU A 206 0.21 -0.98 -0.67
CA GLU A 206 0.98 -1.52 0.47
C GLU A 206 2.11 -2.44 -0.04
N ARG A 207 1.83 -3.37 -0.98
CA ARG A 207 2.87 -4.19 -1.62
C ARG A 207 3.94 -3.35 -2.31
N LEU A 208 3.53 -2.29 -3.01
CA LEU A 208 4.45 -1.39 -3.69
C LEU A 208 5.37 -0.66 -2.69
N ILE A 209 4.84 -0.23 -1.53
CA ILE A 209 5.63 0.39 -0.48
C ILE A 209 6.69 -0.58 0.05
N ASP A 210 6.35 -1.86 0.21
CA ASP A 210 7.30 -2.91 0.58
C ASP A 210 8.39 -3.12 -0.50
N MET A 211 8.09 -2.79 -1.76
CA MET A 211 9.06 -2.87 -2.88
C MET A 211 9.99 -1.64 -3.00
N MET A 212 9.73 -0.55 -2.28
CA MET A 212 10.58 0.64 -2.31
C MET A 212 11.96 0.37 -1.70
N GLY A 213 13.01 0.67 -2.46
CA GLY A 213 14.40 0.62 -1.97
C GLY A 213 14.74 1.74 -0.98
N PRO A 214 16.01 1.81 -0.53
CA PRO A 214 16.49 2.91 0.30
C PRO A 214 16.34 4.24 -0.43
N ASP A 215 16.16 5.33 0.32
CA ASP A 215 15.99 6.70 -0.14
C ASP A 215 14.80 6.91 -1.09
N GLN A 216 13.97 5.89 -1.29
CA GLN A 216 12.77 5.99 -2.12
C GLN A 216 11.50 6.04 -1.28
N GLU A 217 10.74 7.14 -1.47
CA GLU A 217 9.47 7.37 -0.80
C GLU A 217 8.26 7.37 -1.77
N THR A 218 8.51 7.36 -3.09
CA THR A 218 7.49 7.60 -4.10
C THR A 218 7.38 6.46 -5.11
N LEU A 219 6.26 6.41 -5.82
CA LEU A 219 5.94 5.45 -6.87
C LEU A 219 5.76 6.13 -8.23
N ALA A 220 5.89 5.34 -9.29
CA ALA A 220 5.44 5.69 -10.63
C ALA A 220 4.18 4.89 -10.97
N LEU A 221 3.11 5.59 -11.36
CA LEU A 221 1.87 4.99 -11.84
C LEU A 221 1.84 5.00 -13.36
N LEU A 222 1.64 3.85 -13.99
CA LEU A 222 1.55 3.69 -15.44
C LEU A 222 0.15 3.20 -15.80
N VAL A 223 -0.63 4.01 -16.49
CA VAL A 223 -2.01 3.68 -16.87
C VAL A 223 -2.10 3.55 -18.38
N ASN A 224 -2.49 2.39 -18.88
CA ASN A 224 -2.70 2.15 -20.29
C ASN A 224 -4.17 1.84 -20.57
N TYR A 225 -4.82 2.74 -21.30
CA TYR A 225 -6.22 2.58 -21.71
C TYR A 225 -6.40 1.84 -23.03
N ASN A 226 -5.32 1.32 -23.64
CA ASN A 226 -5.43 0.54 -24.87
C ASN A 226 -6.42 -0.63 -24.67
N GLU A 227 -7.28 -0.87 -25.68
CA GLU A 227 -8.27 -1.95 -25.69
C GLU A 227 -9.33 -1.90 -24.54
N THR A 228 -9.37 -0.82 -23.78
CA THR A 228 -10.33 -0.66 -22.68
C THR A 228 -11.76 -0.48 -23.25
N LYS A 229 -12.66 -1.35 -22.84
CA LYS A 229 -14.07 -1.34 -23.25
C LYS A 229 -14.93 -0.51 -22.30
N SER A 230 -16.14 -0.18 -22.76
CA SER A 230 -17.15 0.46 -21.92
C SER A 230 -17.43 -0.38 -20.65
N GLY A 231 -17.50 0.26 -19.50
CA GLY A 231 -17.75 -0.42 -18.23
C GLY A 231 -16.51 -0.92 -17.48
N GLN A 232 -15.34 -1.02 -18.14
CA GLN A 232 -14.09 -1.46 -17.49
C GLN A 232 -13.39 -0.37 -16.68
N ASN A 233 -13.81 0.88 -16.85
CA ASN A 233 -13.24 2.02 -16.11
C ASN A 233 -13.87 2.17 -14.73
N ALA A 234 -13.10 2.76 -13.82
CA ALA A 234 -13.62 3.17 -12.53
C ALA A 234 -14.78 4.18 -12.69
N SER A 235 -15.79 4.06 -11.83
CA SER A 235 -16.85 5.07 -11.75
C SER A 235 -16.32 6.38 -11.17
N VAL A 236 -17.04 7.50 -11.37
CA VAL A 236 -16.71 8.79 -10.75
C VAL A 236 -16.64 8.68 -9.22
N GLY A 237 -17.52 7.89 -8.62
CA GLY A 237 -17.51 7.62 -7.17
C GLY A 237 -16.22 6.92 -6.74
N GLN A 238 -15.85 5.83 -7.41
CA GLN A 238 -14.62 5.10 -7.13
C GLN A 238 -13.37 5.97 -7.33
N ALA A 239 -13.33 6.79 -8.38
CA ALA A 239 -12.21 7.69 -8.61
C ALA A 239 -12.08 8.76 -7.52
N LYS A 240 -13.19 9.36 -7.08
CA LYS A 240 -13.19 10.30 -5.94
C LYS A 240 -12.73 9.65 -4.65
N GLN A 241 -13.19 8.43 -4.37
CA GLN A 241 -12.78 7.66 -3.19
C GLN A 241 -11.29 7.32 -3.24
N THR A 242 -10.79 6.88 -4.39
CA THR A 242 -9.36 6.64 -4.62
C THR A 242 -8.53 7.89 -4.40
N LEU A 243 -8.93 9.03 -4.98
CA LEU A 243 -8.25 10.30 -4.76
C LEU A 243 -8.24 10.69 -3.28
N ASN A 244 -9.38 10.55 -2.61
CA ASN A 244 -9.48 10.83 -1.17
C ASN A 244 -8.50 9.98 -0.35
N PHE A 245 -8.40 8.67 -0.64
CA PHE A 245 -7.46 7.78 0.05
C PHE A 245 -6.01 8.17 -0.23
N LEU A 246 -5.66 8.38 -1.50
CA LEU A 246 -4.31 8.76 -1.88
C LEU A 246 -3.88 10.09 -1.26
N GLN A 247 -4.75 11.10 -1.34
CA GLN A 247 -4.44 12.42 -0.82
C GLN A 247 -4.36 12.45 0.70
N ASN A 248 -5.24 11.76 1.41
CA ASN A 248 -5.34 11.87 2.86
C ASN A 248 -4.48 10.84 3.60
N HIS A 249 -4.34 9.61 3.08
CA HIS A 249 -3.72 8.50 3.80
C HIS A 249 -2.41 8.01 3.19
N TYR A 250 -2.12 8.39 1.93
CA TYR A 250 -0.85 8.12 1.25
C TYR A 250 -0.20 9.42 0.72
N PRO A 251 -0.08 10.47 1.59
CA PRO A 251 0.46 11.76 1.14
C PRO A 251 1.90 11.59 0.64
N GLU A 252 2.25 12.39 -0.38
CA GLU A 252 3.60 12.42 -0.98
C GLU A 252 4.09 11.10 -1.58
N ARG A 253 3.22 10.06 -1.70
CA ARG A 253 3.61 8.77 -2.28
C ARG A 253 3.63 8.77 -3.81
N MET A 254 2.85 9.62 -4.49
CA MET A 254 2.88 9.69 -5.94
C MET A 254 4.02 10.57 -6.43
N GLY A 255 5.01 9.96 -7.07
CA GLY A 255 6.12 10.65 -7.74
C GLY A 255 5.77 11.06 -9.17
N ARG A 256 5.08 10.20 -9.91
CA ARG A 256 4.66 10.43 -11.31
C ARG A 256 3.47 9.54 -11.66
N ALA A 257 2.60 10.02 -12.55
CA ALA A 257 1.59 9.21 -13.22
C ALA A 257 1.68 9.42 -14.73
N LEU A 258 1.94 8.32 -15.43
CA LEU A 258 2.11 8.25 -16.88
C LEU A 258 0.86 7.59 -17.47
N ILE A 259 0.08 8.33 -18.24
CA ILE A 259 -1.23 7.89 -18.74
C ILE A 259 -1.20 7.92 -20.26
N ILE A 260 -1.38 6.77 -20.88
CA ILE A 260 -1.32 6.62 -22.33
C ILE A 260 -2.59 6.01 -22.92
N ASN A 261 -2.78 6.16 -24.22
CA ASN A 261 -3.89 5.63 -25.00
C ASN A 261 -5.25 6.04 -24.45
N MET A 262 -5.35 7.26 -23.93
CA MET A 262 -6.56 7.74 -23.26
C MET A 262 -7.68 8.03 -24.26
N PRO A 263 -8.82 7.31 -24.17
CA PRO A 263 -10.00 7.61 -24.99
C PRO A 263 -10.56 9.00 -24.69
N PHE A 264 -11.19 9.63 -25.70
CA PHE A 264 -11.80 10.96 -25.56
C PHE A 264 -12.77 11.06 -24.38
N MET A 265 -13.55 10.02 -24.12
CA MET A 265 -14.47 9.98 -22.98
C MET A 265 -13.75 10.04 -21.62
N ILE A 266 -12.59 9.39 -21.50
CA ILE A 266 -11.78 9.42 -20.29
C ILE A 266 -11.15 10.81 -20.09
N MET A 267 -10.81 11.50 -21.17
CA MET A 267 -10.36 12.91 -21.10
C MET A 267 -11.43 13.83 -20.48
N GLY A 268 -12.70 13.63 -20.86
CA GLY A 268 -13.83 14.32 -20.21
C GLY A 268 -13.93 14.02 -18.71
N PHE A 269 -13.73 12.74 -18.34
CA PHE A 269 -13.70 12.31 -16.94
C PHE A 269 -12.57 12.98 -16.15
N PHE A 270 -11.35 13.04 -16.71
CA PHE A 270 -10.21 13.74 -16.07
C PHE A 270 -10.52 15.22 -15.86
N LYS A 271 -11.18 15.89 -16.80
CA LYS A 271 -11.62 17.29 -16.61
C LYS A 271 -12.57 17.45 -15.42
N LEU A 272 -13.45 16.46 -15.18
CA LEU A 272 -14.37 16.48 -14.03
C LEU A 272 -13.66 16.26 -12.69
N ILE A 273 -12.62 15.42 -12.63
CA ILE A 273 -11.91 15.13 -11.39
C ILE A 273 -10.74 16.11 -11.13
N THR A 274 -10.24 16.78 -12.14
CA THR A 274 -9.10 17.73 -12.02
C THR A 274 -9.27 18.79 -10.92
N PRO A 275 -10.46 19.38 -10.66
CA PRO A 275 -10.65 20.31 -9.55
C PRO A 275 -10.41 19.71 -8.16
N PHE A 276 -10.50 18.36 -8.02
CA PHE A 276 -10.29 17.64 -6.78
C PHE A 276 -8.83 17.17 -6.58
N ILE A 277 -8.00 17.35 -7.62
CA ILE A 277 -6.57 17.00 -7.60
C ILE A 277 -5.79 18.23 -7.13
N ASP A 278 -4.96 18.05 -6.09
CA ASP A 278 -4.10 19.14 -5.64
C ASP A 278 -3.11 19.58 -6.73
N PRO A 279 -2.66 20.86 -6.73
CA PRO A 279 -1.82 21.41 -7.80
C PRO A 279 -0.48 20.67 -7.98
N LEU A 280 0.15 20.18 -6.90
CA LEU A 280 1.41 19.46 -6.98
C LEU A 280 1.21 18.09 -7.61
N THR A 281 0.16 17.38 -7.22
CA THR A 281 -0.23 16.10 -7.83
C THR A 281 -0.53 16.28 -9.32
N ARG A 282 -1.22 17.39 -9.71
CA ARG A 282 -1.53 17.66 -11.11
C ARG A 282 -0.27 17.78 -11.99
N GLN A 283 0.80 18.40 -11.49
CA GLN A 283 2.07 18.52 -12.22
C GLN A 283 2.76 17.18 -12.46
N LYS A 284 2.46 16.18 -11.63
CA LYS A 284 3.00 14.82 -11.74
C LYS A 284 2.27 13.95 -12.78
N LEU A 285 1.11 14.42 -13.30
CA LEU A 285 0.33 13.72 -14.33
C LEU A 285 0.91 14.05 -15.72
N LYS A 286 1.25 13.03 -16.48
CA LYS A 286 1.78 13.10 -17.84
C LYS A 286 0.90 12.29 -18.79
N PHE A 287 0.53 12.87 -19.90
CA PHE A 287 -0.44 12.29 -20.83
C PHE A 287 0.19 12.07 -22.20
N ASN A 288 0.17 10.83 -22.67
CA ASN A 288 0.65 10.41 -23.99
C ASN A 288 2.11 10.86 -24.28
N GLU A 289 2.94 10.95 -23.24
CA GLU A 289 4.39 11.15 -23.41
C GLU A 289 5.06 9.81 -23.78
N ASP A 290 6.24 9.87 -24.38
CA ASP A 290 7.09 8.71 -24.58
C ASP A 290 7.57 8.19 -23.22
N LEU A 291 7.15 6.98 -22.86
CA LEU A 291 7.43 6.40 -21.55
C LEU A 291 8.90 6.05 -21.35
N CYS A 292 9.67 5.83 -22.42
CA CYS A 292 11.11 5.57 -22.33
C CYS A 292 11.91 6.77 -21.80
N GLN A 293 11.35 7.98 -21.84
CA GLN A 293 11.92 9.15 -21.16
C GLN A 293 11.83 9.07 -19.63
N HIS A 294 10.96 8.22 -19.11
CA HIS A 294 10.63 8.13 -17.69
C HIS A 294 11.02 6.78 -17.07
N VAL A 295 10.95 5.71 -17.83
CA VAL A 295 11.24 4.34 -17.41
C VAL A 295 12.24 3.75 -18.39
N PRO A 296 13.36 3.16 -17.92
CA PRO A 296 14.31 2.50 -18.84
C PRO A 296 13.60 1.44 -19.68
N ALA A 297 13.87 1.42 -20.97
CA ALA A 297 13.26 0.47 -21.90
C ALA A 297 13.42 -0.99 -21.43
N ALA A 298 14.58 -1.32 -20.84
CA ALA A 298 14.88 -2.63 -20.28
C ALA A 298 14.05 -3.01 -19.03
N GLN A 299 13.30 -2.07 -18.45
CA GLN A 299 12.36 -2.31 -17.35
C GLN A 299 10.92 -1.87 -17.65
N LEU A 300 10.63 -1.50 -18.89
CA LEU A 300 9.31 -1.09 -19.36
C LEU A 300 8.70 -2.17 -20.27
N MET A 301 7.42 -2.48 -20.07
CA MET A 301 6.70 -3.47 -20.90
C MET A 301 6.72 -3.08 -22.39
N LYS A 302 6.88 -4.06 -23.30
CA LYS A 302 6.75 -3.87 -24.77
C LYS A 302 5.40 -3.25 -25.15
N SER A 303 4.33 -3.64 -24.49
CA SER A 303 2.98 -3.07 -24.70
C SER A 303 2.88 -1.58 -24.40
N MET A 304 3.90 -1.01 -23.78
CA MET A 304 4.01 0.41 -23.43
C MET A 304 5.25 1.08 -24.06
N GLY A 305 5.87 0.46 -25.06
CA GLY A 305 7.00 1.03 -25.81
C GLY A 305 8.39 0.63 -25.28
N GLY A 306 8.48 -0.22 -24.28
CA GLY A 306 9.75 -0.74 -23.75
C GLY A 306 10.22 -2.04 -24.43
N GLU A 307 11.14 -2.73 -23.78
CA GLU A 307 11.77 -3.97 -24.27
C GLU A 307 11.28 -5.22 -23.52
N VAL A 308 10.60 -5.06 -22.39
CA VAL A 308 10.21 -6.19 -21.53
C VAL A 308 9.07 -6.98 -22.13
N GLU A 309 9.36 -8.22 -22.53
CA GLU A 309 8.36 -9.22 -22.91
C GLU A 309 7.68 -9.75 -21.64
N PHE A 310 6.65 -9.05 -21.17
CA PHE A 310 5.93 -9.45 -19.98
C PHE A 310 4.68 -10.24 -20.31
N ARG A 311 4.54 -11.43 -19.70
CA ARG A 311 3.32 -12.24 -19.78
C ARG A 311 2.82 -12.55 -18.38
N TYR A 312 1.68 -11.99 -18.04
CA TYR A 312 1.05 -12.25 -16.76
C TYR A 312 0.59 -13.71 -16.68
N ASP A 313 1.03 -14.38 -15.63
CA ASP A 313 0.55 -15.69 -15.22
C ASP A 313 0.25 -15.61 -13.73
N HIS A 314 -1.03 -15.72 -13.37
CA HIS A 314 -1.46 -15.51 -11.98
C HIS A 314 -0.84 -16.52 -11.02
N ALA A 315 -0.67 -17.77 -11.47
CA ALA A 315 -0.10 -18.84 -10.64
C ALA A 315 1.40 -18.63 -10.34
N ILE A 316 2.09 -17.85 -11.19
CA ILE A 316 3.51 -17.51 -11.00
C ILE A 316 3.65 -16.14 -10.37
N TYR A 317 3.00 -15.13 -10.94
CA TYR A 317 3.22 -13.73 -10.55
C TYR A 317 2.69 -13.42 -9.15
N TRP A 318 1.45 -13.82 -8.86
CA TRP A 318 0.78 -13.41 -7.61
C TRP A 318 1.45 -13.94 -6.35
N PRO A 319 1.75 -15.26 -6.23
CA PRO A 319 2.48 -15.76 -5.08
C PRO A 319 3.90 -15.19 -4.98
N THR A 320 4.60 -14.98 -6.12
CA THR A 320 5.95 -14.40 -6.11
C THR A 320 5.94 -12.97 -5.57
N LEU A 321 5.03 -12.11 -6.04
CA LEU A 321 4.90 -10.73 -5.54
C LEU A 321 4.67 -10.69 -4.04
N ASN A 322 3.71 -11.50 -3.56
CA ASN A 322 3.37 -11.51 -2.14
C ASN A 322 4.51 -12.06 -1.30
N GLN A 323 5.18 -13.12 -1.74
CA GLN A 323 6.34 -13.67 -1.05
C GLN A 323 7.47 -12.64 -0.89
N ILE A 324 7.80 -11.90 -1.94
CA ILE A 324 8.83 -10.83 -1.87
C ILE A 324 8.41 -9.77 -0.86
N ALA A 325 7.18 -9.28 -0.95
CA ALA A 325 6.68 -8.21 -0.09
C ALA A 325 6.65 -8.65 1.38
N ASP A 326 6.18 -9.88 1.66
CA ASP A 326 6.11 -10.43 3.01
C ASP A 326 7.51 -10.65 3.61
N GLN A 327 8.49 -11.12 2.83
CA GLN A 327 9.87 -11.25 3.26
C GLN A 327 10.49 -9.89 3.61
N ARG A 328 10.30 -8.89 2.76
CA ARG A 328 10.78 -7.52 3.01
C ARG A 328 10.12 -6.92 4.25
N ARG A 329 8.81 -7.14 4.41
CA ARG A 329 8.05 -6.68 5.58
C ARG A 329 8.52 -7.35 6.87
N ALA A 330 8.81 -8.66 6.83
CA ALA A 330 9.34 -9.40 7.96
C ALA A 330 10.73 -8.88 8.36
N ALA A 331 11.64 -8.70 7.40
CA ALA A 331 12.96 -8.15 7.65
C ALA A 331 12.91 -6.71 8.18
N TYR A 332 12.00 -5.89 7.66
CA TYR A 332 11.74 -4.53 8.13
C TYR A 332 11.28 -4.52 9.59
N ARG A 333 10.34 -5.41 9.95
CA ARG A 333 9.82 -5.57 11.32
C ARG A 333 10.91 -6.06 12.27
N GLU A 334 11.73 -7.00 11.86
CA GLU A 334 12.84 -7.52 12.67
C GLU A 334 13.82 -6.41 13.02
N ARG A 335 14.25 -5.61 12.03
CA ARG A 335 15.13 -4.45 12.28
C ARG A 335 14.48 -3.41 13.19
N TRP A 336 13.18 -3.17 13.04
CA TRP A 336 12.45 -2.28 13.93
C TRP A 336 12.47 -2.78 15.39
N ILE A 337 12.31 -4.09 15.60
CA ILE A 337 12.43 -4.71 16.93
C ILE A 337 13.86 -4.54 17.46
N GLN A 338 14.88 -4.84 16.65
CA GLN A 338 16.30 -4.67 17.01
C GLN A 338 16.65 -3.21 17.29
N GLY A 339 16.05 -2.25 16.60
CA GLY A 339 16.18 -0.81 16.83
C GLY A 339 15.46 -0.29 18.10
N GLY A 340 14.80 -1.17 18.87
CA GLY A 340 14.14 -0.84 20.14
C GLY A 340 12.68 -0.40 19.98
N LYS A 341 12.00 -0.80 18.89
CA LYS A 341 10.58 -0.52 18.62
C LYS A 341 10.21 0.96 18.67
N ARG A 342 11.10 1.81 18.17
CA ARG A 342 10.98 3.27 18.25
C ARG A 342 10.03 3.83 17.18
N ILE A 343 9.18 4.78 17.57
CA ILE A 343 8.53 5.72 16.64
C ILE A 343 9.61 6.68 16.12
N GLY A 344 9.53 7.06 14.84
CA GLY A 344 10.54 7.92 14.22
C GLY A 344 11.79 7.20 13.74
N GLU A 345 11.81 5.86 13.71
CA GLU A 345 12.94 5.10 13.16
C GLU A 345 13.13 5.42 11.66
N TYR A 346 14.35 5.31 11.16
CA TYR A 346 14.72 5.63 9.79
C TYR A 346 14.30 4.51 8.82
N GLU A 347 13.55 4.82 7.76
CA GLU A 347 13.15 3.84 6.74
C GLU A 347 14.37 3.17 6.07
N ASN A 348 15.48 3.87 5.85
CA ASN A 348 16.69 3.29 5.28
C ASN A 348 17.30 2.19 6.16
N TYR A 349 17.34 2.40 7.49
CA TYR A 349 17.72 1.35 8.41
C TYR A 349 16.77 0.16 8.33
N LEU A 350 15.47 0.44 8.36
CA LEU A 350 14.45 -0.60 8.35
C LEU A 350 14.44 -1.40 7.04
N LYS A 351 14.69 -0.76 5.89
CA LYS A 351 14.72 -1.41 4.57
C LYS A 351 15.96 -2.26 4.34
N THR A 352 17.13 -1.81 4.80
CA THR A 352 18.41 -2.44 4.40
C THR A 352 19.28 -2.89 5.55
N GLY A 353 19.16 -2.28 6.73
CA GLY A 353 20.12 -2.43 7.85
C GLY A 353 21.48 -1.79 7.61
N ALA A 354 21.72 -1.20 6.43
CA ALA A 354 23.04 -0.64 6.07
C ALA A 354 23.30 0.76 6.67
N SER A 355 22.27 1.43 7.15
CA SER A 355 22.40 2.74 7.85
C SER A 355 22.17 2.57 9.35
N PRO A 356 22.72 3.48 10.20
CA PRO A 356 22.50 3.41 11.63
C PRO A 356 21.03 3.59 12.01
N SER A 357 20.58 2.86 13.04
CA SER A 357 19.26 3.05 13.66
C SER A 357 19.19 4.38 14.43
N LEU A 358 17.96 4.79 14.79
CA LEU A 358 17.75 5.98 15.62
C LEU A 358 18.56 5.92 16.94
N SER A 359 18.54 4.77 17.63
CA SER A 359 19.29 4.57 18.87
C SER A 359 20.81 4.68 18.68
N GLN A 360 21.35 4.15 17.59
CA GLN A 360 22.77 4.25 17.28
C GLN A 360 23.18 5.69 16.96
N ARG A 361 22.34 6.46 16.27
CA ARG A 361 22.58 7.89 15.98
C ARG A 361 22.57 8.74 17.26
N GLU A 362 21.62 8.47 18.17
CA GLU A 362 21.56 9.15 19.47
C GLU A 362 22.80 8.87 20.31
N ALA A 363 23.26 7.62 20.34
CA ALA A 363 24.49 7.24 21.05
C ALA A 363 25.73 7.94 20.47
N SER A 364 25.83 8.04 19.14
CA SER A 364 26.97 8.73 18.49
C SER A 364 26.97 10.25 18.74
N ASN A 365 25.79 10.87 18.82
CA ASN A 365 25.66 12.31 19.07
C ASN A 365 25.81 12.67 20.55
N GLY A 366 25.66 11.71 21.47
CA GLY A 366 25.83 11.90 22.93
C GLY A 366 27.23 11.55 23.47
N ALA A 367 28.10 10.97 22.63
CA ALA A 367 29.48 10.73 23.02
C ALA A 367 30.26 12.07 23.07
N PRO A 368 30.92 12.42 24.16
CA PRO A 368 31.80 13.59 24.19
C PRO A 368 32.89 13.41 23.13
N ALA A 369 33.16 14.47 22.38
CA ALA A 369 34.29 14.50 21.47
C ALA A 369 35.59 14.35 22.33
N GLU A 370 36.34 13.27 22.12
CA GLU A 370 37.65 13.06 22.70
C GLU A 370 38.68 14.05 22.14
#